data_a30696c9c0598e72b479417f68a52134
#
_entry.id   a30696c9c0598e72b479417f68a52134
#
_cell.length_a   1.000
_cell.length_b   1.000
_cell.length_c   1.000
_cell.angle_alpha   90.00
_cell.angle_beta   90.00
_cell.angle_gamma   90.00
#
_symmetry.space_group_name_H-M   'P 1'
#
loop_
_entity.id
_entity.type
_entity.pdbx_description
1 polymer ?
#
loop_
_entity_poly.entity_id
_entity_poly.type
_entity_poly.pdbx_seq_one_letter_code
_entity_poly.pdbx_strand_id
1 'polypeptide(L)'
;MKVSKLSDMGKGWFVGDFFPTLIKTTDVEVAVKKYKKGDYEERHYHKMATEVTVIISGRVKMNNNEYIAGDIIVIEPYEDTDFEALEDVVNTVVKFPGAKNDKYMGKVNT
;
A
#
# COMPACT_ATOMS: atom_id res chain seq x y z
N MET A 1 9.47 -4.25 -25.56
CA MET A 1 8.88 -4.44 -24.23
C MET A 1 9.97 -4.82 -23.25
N LYS A 2 9.85 -4.36 -22.00
CA LYS A 2 10.68 -4.83 -20.90
C LYS A 2 9.88 -5.84 -20.09
N VAL A 3 10.55 -6.85 -19.56
CA VAL A 3 9.90 -7.87 -18.72
C VAL A 3 10.74 -8.02 -17.44
N SER A 4 10.08 -8.01 -16.32
CA SER A 4 10.69 -8.26 -15.02
C SER A 4 9.75 -9.11 -14.16
N LYS A 5 10.24 -9.55 -13.04
CA LYS A 5 9.43 -10.35 -12.12
C LYS A 5 9.10 -9.55 -10.88
N LEU A 6 7.86 -9.66 -10.43
CA LEU A 6 7.43 -9.01 -9.20
C LEU A 6 8.31 -9.40 -8.01
N SER A 7 8.76 -10.65 -7.97
CA SER A 7 9.63 -11.16 -6.90
C SER A 7 11.00 -10.47 -6.82
N ASP A 8 11.42 -9.78 -7.89
CA ASP A 8 12.67 -9.02 -7.90
C ASP A 8 12.51 -7.60 -7.36
N MET A 9 11.29 -7.19 -7.07
CA MET A 9 10.97 -5.84 -6.57
C MET A 9 10.99 -5.81 -5.04
N GLY A 10 11.34 -4.66 -4.48
CA GLY A 10 11.32 -4.47 -3.03
C GLY A 10 9.90 -4.45 -2.49
N LYS A 11 9.52 -5.49 -1.74
CA LYS A 11 8.19 -5.62 -1.13
C LYS A 11 7.03 -5.42 -2.11
N GLY A 12 7.26 -5.75 -3.39
CA GLY A 12 6.24 -5.63 -4.42
C GLY A 12 6.12 -4.25 -5.08
N TRP A 13 6.92 -3.27 -4.68
CA TRP A 13 6.93 -1.93 -5.30
C TRP A 13 7.68 -1.97 -6.62
N PHE A 14 7.02 -1.58 -7.73
CA PHE A 14 7.62 -1.71 -9.06
C PHE A 14 7.55 -0.43 -9.92
N VAL A 15 6.89 0.61 -9.46
CA VAL A 15 6.89 1.96 -10.07
C VAL A 15 7.08 2.97 -8.95
N GLY A 16 8.04 3.89 -9.11
CA GLY A 16 8.29 4.94 -8.14
C GLY A 16 9.74 5.44 -8.18
N ASP A 17 10.05 6.38 -7.30
CA ASP A 17 11.39 6.96 -7.18
C ASP A 17 12.21 6.19 -6.14
N PHE A 18 12.57 4.96 -6.50
CA PHE A 18 13.36 4.05 -5.65
C PHE A 18 14.06 3.02 -6.54
N PHE A 19 14.88 2.17 -5.93
CA PHE A 19 15.55 1.08 -6.62
C PHE A 19 15.32 -0.24 -5.86
N PRO A 20 14.98 -1.34 -6.53
CA PRO A 20 14.70 -1.46 -7.96
C PRO A 20 13.34 -0.88 -8.35
N THR A 21 13.19 -0.48 -9.60
CA THR A 21 11.92 -0.03 -10.16
C THR A 21 11.93 -0.26 -11.68
N LEU A 22 10.76 -0.44 -12.27
CA LEU A 22 10.62 -0.53 -13.72
C LEU A 22 10.49 0.84 -14.38
N ILE A 23 9.86 1.78 -13.67
CA ILE A 23 9.69 3.16 -14.12
C ILE A 23 10.02 4.06 -12.94
N LYS A 24 11.09 4.86 -13.09
CA LYS A 24 11.47 5.81 -12.06
C LYS A 24 10.69 7.10 -12.24
N THR A 25 9.87 7.44 -11.27
CA THR A 25 9.00 8.61 -11.30
C THR A 25 8.62 9.05 -9.90
N THR A 26 8.39 10.36 -9.73
CA THR A 26 7.82 10.91 -8.51
C THR A 26 6.31 11.15 -8.62
N ASP A 27 5.71 10.84 -9.76
CA ASP A 27 4.27 11.09 -9.99
C ASP A 27 3.39 10.08 -9.26
N VAL A 28 3.89 8.86 -9.13
CA VAL A 28 3.10 7.74 -8.59
C VAL A 28 4.02 6.66 -8.03
N GLU A 29 3.52 5.93 -7.05
CA GLU A 29 4.12 4.68 -6.58
C GLU A 29 3.10 3.57 -6.72
N VAL A 30 3.51 2.42 -7.25
CA VAL A 30 2.62 1.28 -7.48
C VAL A 30 3.26 0.01 -6.95
N ALA A 31 2.46 -0.78 -6.23
CA ALA A 31 2.88 -2.08 -5.72
C ALA A 31 1.79 -3.13 -5.90
N VAL A 32 2.22 -4.36 -6.01
CA VAL A 32 1.40 -5.53 -5.69
C VAL A 32 2.01 -6.16 -4.45
N LYS A 33 1.25 -6.20 -3.37
CA LYS A 33 1.73 -6.65 -2.06
C LYS A 33 1.07 -7.98 -1.70
N LYS A 34 1.85 -8.85 -1.08
CA LYS A 34 1.39 -10.15 -0.60
C LYS A 34 1.62 -10.20 0.90
N TYR A 35 0.60 -10.64 1.62
CA TYR A 35 0.62 -10.78 3.07
C TYR A 35 0.21 -12.19 3.43
N LYS A 36 0.77 -12.71 4.50
CA LYS A 36 0.31 -13.95 5.12
C LYS A 36 -0.67 -13.63 6.22
N LYS A 37 -1.60 -14.55 6.47
CA LYS A 37 -2.51 -14.43 7.60
C LYS A 37 -1.75 -14.08 8.88
N GLY A 38 -2.22 -13.03 9.55
CA GLY A 38 -1.61 -12.51 10.78
C GLY A 38 -0.60 -11.38 10.57
N ASP A 39 -0.19 -11.11 9.32
CA ASP A 39 0.68 -9.96 9.05
C ASP A 39 -0.05 -8.68 9.43
N TYR A 40 0.69 -7.76 10.04
CA TYR A 40 0.15 -6.52 10.60
C TYR A 40 1.04 -5.34 10.24
N GLU A 41 0.41 -4.24 9.82
CA GLU A 41 1.07 -2.94 9.68
C GLU A 41 0.53 -2.00 10.75
N GLU A 42 1.44 -1.39 11.50
CA GLU A 42 1.08 -0.44 12.56
C GLU A 42 0.40 0.79 11.97
N ARG A 43 -0.44 1.40 12.77
CA ARG A 43 -1.15 2.63 12.41
C ARG A 43 -0.19 3.70 11.92
N HIS A 44 -0.50 4.24 10.75
CA HIS A 44 0.28 5.31 10.14
C HIS A 44 -0.60 6.11 9.17
N TYR A 45 -0.06 7.21 8.70
CA TYR A 45 -0.73 8.08 7.73
C TYR A 45 0.29 8.75 6.81
N HIS A 46 -0.21 9.35 5.74
CA HIS A 46 0.56 10.15 4.81
C HIS A 46 0.08 11.61 4.86
N LYS A 47 0.96 12.56 4.60
CA LYS A 47 0.59 13.98 4.56
C LYS A 47 0.37 14.48 3.15
N MET A 48 1.03 13.88 2.16
CA MET A 48 1.01 14.32 0.76
C MET A 48 0.24 13.36 -0.14
N ALA A 49 0.46 12.07 0.02
CA ALA A 49 -0.07 11.07 -0.89
C ALA A 49 -1.50 10.67 -0.55
N THR A 50 -2.31 10.50 -1.59
CA THR A 50 -3.52 9.71 -1.55
C THR A 50 -3.15 8.27 -1.90
N GLU A 51 -3.63 7.31 -1.14
CA GLU A 51 -3.39 5.89 -1.39
C GLU A 51 -4.68 5.21 -1.80
N VAL A 52 -4.62 4.43 -2.87
CA VAL A 52 -5.73 3.57 -3.30
C VAL A 52 -5.27 2.13 -3.17
N THR A 53 -6.00 1.35 -2.40
CA THR A 53 -5.73 -0.08 -2.20
C THR A 53 -6.90 -0.89 -2.74
N VAL A 54 -6.60 -1.85 -3.62
CA VAL A 54 -7.58 -2.81 -4.13
C VAL A 54 -7.26 -4.17 -3.54
N ILE A 55 -8.20 -4.75 -2.82
CA ILE A 55 -8.05 -6.12 -2.31
C ILE A 55 -8.32 -7.07 -3.49
N ILE A 56 -7.29 -7.80 -3.91
CA ILE A 56 -7.40 -8.75 -5.03
C ILE A 56 -7.86 -10.10 -4.54
N SER A 57 -7.31 -10.55 -3.41
CA SER A 57 -7.71 -11.81 -2.77
C SER A 57 -7.52 -11.73 -1.27
N GLY A 58 -8.30 -12.51 -0.54
CA GLY A 58 -8.23 -12.58 0.91
C GLY A 58 -9.13 -11.58 1.61
N ARG A 59 -8.87 -11.39 2.90
CA ARG A 59 -9.66 -10.54 3.78
C ARG A 59 -8.74 -9.79 4.73
N VAL A 60 -9.02 -8.49 4.91
CA VAL A 60 -8.22 -7.60 5.75
C VAL A 60 -9.10 -6.88 6.75
N LYS A 61 -8.47 -6.37 7.81
CA LYS A 61 -9.11 -5.46 8.77
C LYS A 61 -8.31 -4.17 8.85
N MET A 62 -9.00 -3.04 8.66
CA MET A 62 -8.44 -1.70 8.75
C MET A 62 -9.41 -0.84 9.56
N ASN A 63 -8.90 -0.17 10.61
CA ASN A 63 -9.72 0.66 11.51
C ASN A 63 -10.98 -0.08 11.99
N ASN A 64 -10.81 -1.35 12.40
CA ASN A 64 -11.89 -2.23 12.89
C ASN A 64 -12.98 -2.59 11.85
N ASN A 65 -12.78 -2.26 10.59
CA ASN A 65 -13.67 -2.67 9.52
C ASN A 65 -13.00 -3.74 8.67
N GLU A 66 -13.78 -4.72 8.21
CA GLU A 66 -13.26 -5.80 7.37
C GLU A 66 -13.56 -5.50 5.91
N TYR A 67 -12.59 -5.81 5.05
CA TYR A 67 -12.69 -5.65 3.60
C TYR A 67 -12.25 -6.94 2.92
N ILE A 68 -12.88 -7.24 1.79
CA ILE A 68 -12.69 -8.50 1.05
C ILE A 68 -12.29 -8.22 -0.40
N ALA A 69 -11.95 -9.29 -1.12
CA ALA A 69 -11.61 -9.22 -2.55
C ALA A 69 -12.65 -8.41 -3.32
N GLY A 70 -12.17 -7.47 -4.13
CA GLY A 70 -13.00 -6.55 -4.91
C GLY A 70 -13.27 -5.21 -4.23
N ASP A 71 -13.00 -5.07 -2.94
CA ASP A 71 -13.13 -3.78 -2.28
C ASP A 71 -11.98 -2.85 -2.67
N ILE A 72 -12.31 -1.59 -2.87
CA ILE A 72 -11.35 -0.53 -3.15
C ILE A 72 -11.40 0.45 -1.98
N ILE A 73 -10.26 0.69 -1.36
CA ILE A 73 -10.13 1.58 -0.20
C ILE A 73 -9.30 2.78 -0.61
N VAL A 74 -9.85 3.98 -0.46
CA VAL A 74 -9.15 5.24 -0.68
C VAL A 74 -8.78 5.82 0.67
N ILE A 75 -7.49 6.08 0.87
CA ILE A 75 -6.95 6.69 2.09
C ILE A 75 -6.42 8.05 1.71
N GLU A 76 -7.10 9.10 2.16
CA GLU A 76 -6.72 10.48 1.87
C GLU A 76 -5.54 10.92 2.77
N PRO A 77 -4.83 12.00 2.42
CA PRO A 77 -3.84 12.58 3.31
C PRO A 77 -4.44 12.88 4.69
N TYR A 78 -3.66 12.64 5.73
CA TYR A 78 -4.05 12.80 7.14
C TYR A 78 -5.14 11.84 7.63
N GLU A 79 -5.43 10.78 6.88
CA GLU A 79 -6.22 9.66 7.41
C GLU A 79 -5.27 8.57 7.90
N ASP A 80 -5.36 8.21 9.17
CA ASP A 80 -4.56 7.13 9.73
C ASP A 80 -5.32 5.81 9.70
N THR A 81 -4.60 4.72 9.52
CA THR A 81 -5.15 3.36 9.60
C THR A 81 -4.06 2.36 9.97
N ASP A 82 -4.49 1.29 10.60
CA ASP A 82 -3.73 0.05 10.70
C ASP A 82 -4.11 -0.87 9.54
N PHE A 83 -3.48 -2.03 9.48
CA PHE A 83 -3.78 -3.06 8.49
C PHE A 83 -3.45 -4.43 9.09
N GLU A 84 -4.40 -5.34 9.03
CA GLU A 84 -4.19 -6.71 9.47
C GLU A 84 -4.71 -7.68 8.41
N ALA A 85 -3.87 -8.63 8.00
CA ALA A 85 -4.28 -9.70 7.10
C ALA A 85 -5.00 -10.78 7.91
N LEU A 86 -6.29 -10.93 7.69
CA LEU A 86 -7.10 -11.95 8.35
C LEU A 86 -7.00 -13.31 7.66
N GLU A 87 -6.52 -13.31 6.42
CA GLU A 87 -6.21 -14.47 5.58
C GLU A 87 -4.96 -14.14 4.79
N ASP A 88 -4.47 -15.05 3.97
CA ASP A 88 -3.46 -14.69 2.99
C ASP A 88 -4.07 -13.70 2.00
N VAL A 89 -3.36 -12.59 1.73
CA VAL A 89 -3.90 -11.45 0.99
C VAL A 89 -2.96 -11.09 -0.15
N VAL A 90 -3.56 -10.72 -1.28
CA VAL A 90 -2.89 -9.98 -2.35
C VAL A 90 -3.66 -8.68 -2.54
N ASN A 91 -2.95 -7.56 -2.53
CA ASN A 91 -3.54 -6.27 -2.86
C ASN A 91 -2.68 -5.49 -3.85
N THR A 92 -3.30 -4.55 -4.55
CA THR A 92 -2.62 -3.56 -5.37
C THR A 92 -2.71 -2.22 -4.66
N VAL A 93 -1.59 -1.51 -4.59
CA VAL A 93 -1.51 -0.20 -3.93
C VAL A 93 -1.00 0.82 -4.93
N VAL A 94 -1.70 1.95 -5.03
CA VAL A 94 -1.29 3.09 -5.83
C VAL A 94 -1.25 4.31 -4.92
N LYS A 95 -0.11 5.01 -4.91
CA LYS A 95 0.05 6.25 -4.14
C LYS A 95 0.40 7.38 -5.10
N PHE A 96 -0.27 8.51 -4.98
CA PHE A 96 -0.01 9.69 -5.78
C PHE A 96 -0.19 10.98 -4.97
N PRO A 97 0.74 11.95 -5.08
CA PRO A 97 2.05 11.81 -5.75
C PRO A 97 2.92 10.78 -5.03
N GLY A 98 3.94 10.30 -5.72
CA GLY A 98 4.97 9.49 -5.09
C GLY A 98 5.86 10.40 -4.26
N ALA A 99 5.75 10.36 -2.95
CA ALA A 99 6.50 11.22 -2.04
C ALA A 99 7.39 10.40 -1.12
N LYS A 100 8.69 10.67 -1.16
CA LYS A 100 9.64 10.04 -0.24
C LYS A 100 9.42 10.54 1.19
N ASN A 101 9.62 9.64 2.16
CA ASN A 101 9.55 9.97 3.59
C ASN A 101 8.19 10.54 4.02
N ASP A 102 7.12 10.15 3.33
CA ASP A 102 5.75 10.59 3.61
C ASP A 102 4.97 9.57 4.44
N LYS A 103 5.64 8.90 5.36
CA LYS A 103 5.00 7.94 6.26
C LYS A 103 5.23 8.38 7.70
N TYR A 104 4.15 8.57 8.43
CA TYR A 104 4.15 9.05 9.80
C TYR A 104 3.44 8.05 10.69
N MET A 105 4.10 7.59 11.73
CA MET A 105 3.55 6.55 12.61
C MET A 105 2.54 7.13 13.60
N GLY A 106 1.55 6.32 13.95
CA GLY A 106 0.55 6.64 14.96
C GLY A 106 -0.67 7.36 14.38
N LYS A 107 -1.44 7.95 15.27
CA LYS A 107 -2.66 8.70 14.92
C LYS A 107 -2.30 10.10 14.44
N VAL A 108 -3.15 10.62 13.57
CA VAL A 108 -3.06 12.04 13.18
C VAL A 108 -3.32 12.90 14.41
N ASN A 109 -2.42 13.86 14.65
CA ASN A 109 -2.59 14.90 15.67
C ASN A 109 -3.44 16.03 15.09
N THR A 110 -4.59 16.23 15.65
CA THR A 110 -5.49 17.32 15.27
C THR A 110 -5.41 18.46 16.27
#